data_16793ee32196436ce3a5ef9fa0518119
#
_entry.id   16793ee32196436ce3a5ef9fa0518119
#
_cell.length_a   1.000
_cell.length_b   1.000
_cell.length_c   1.000
_cell.angle_alpha   90.00
_cell.angle_beta   90.00
_cell.angle_gamma   90.00
#
_symmetry.space_group_name_H-M   'P 1'
#
loop_
_entity.id
_entity.type
_entity.pdbx_description
1 polymer ?
#
loop_
_entity_poly.entity_id
_entity_poly.type
_entity_poly.pdbx_seq_one_letter_code
_entity_poly.pdbx_strand_id
1 'polypeptide(L)'
;MSGAKAFRQKGTGRARAGALSTPQRIGGGIAFGPKPRHYTVKVNRKARRRALRAVLSEHLRRGSLAVVDPADFESPAAKRAAEGLAAFGEPGRTLVVLGREGEETCLKSFRNLSGVEVHAHDAVGVADIIGAQRLVLSPAAVDYLTSIARKPEREAATA
;
A
#
# COMPACT_ATOMS: atom_id res chain seq x y z
N MET A 1 14.40 -8.37 37.18
CA MET A 1 13.89 -8.28 38.57
C MET A 1 13.99 -9.63 39.25
N SER A 2 14.24 -9.64 40.57
CA SER A 2 14.38 -10.88 41.34
C SER A 2 13.03 -11.56 41.54
N GLY A 3 12.99 -12.90 41.36
CA GLY A 3 11.87 -13.77 41.73
C GLY A 3 11.79 -14.05 43.24
N ALA A 4 12.72 -13.51 44.03
CA ALA A 4 12.75 -13.72 45.48
C ALA A 4 11.57 -13.04 46.14
N LYS A 5 11.10 -13.65 47.24
CA LYS A 5 10.02 -13.10 48.07
C LYS A 5 10.49 -11.84 48.78
N ALA A 6 9.68 -10.77 48.72
CA ALA A 6 10.08 -9.47 49.28
C ALA A 6 10.31 -9.47 50.79
N PHE A 7 9.50 -10.25 51.56
CA PHE A 7 9.61 -10.43 53.01
C PHE A 7 8.87 -11.70 53.45
N ARG A 8 9.09 -12.13 54.70
CA ARG A 8 8.47 -13.35 55.26
C ARG A 8 6.95 -13.26 55.29
N GLN A 9 6.26 -14.41 55.23
CA GLN A 9 4.81 -14.55 55.05
C GLN A 9 3.97 -13.97 56.20
N LYS A 10 4.48 -14.03 57.45
CA LYS A 10 3.81 -13.59 58.68
C LYS A 10 4.80 -12.82 59.55
N GLY A 11 4.28 -12.09 60.57
CA GLY A 11 5.10 -11.40 61.57
C GLY A 11 5.73 -10.07 61.10
N THR A 12 5.23 -9.41 60.03
CA THR A 12 5.73 -8.11 59.53
C THR A 12 4.70 -6.98 59.68
N GLY A 13 3.46 -7.27 60.10
CA GLY A 13 2.38 -6.28 60.19
C GLY A 13 1.94 -5.70 58.83
N ARG A 14 2.52 -6.16 57.72
CA ARG A 14 2.25 -5.68 56.33
C ARG A 14 1.37 -6.67 55.58
N ALA A 15 0.66 -6.18 54.56
CA ALA A 15 -0.05 -7.04 53.63
C ALA A 15 0.90 -8.07 52.98
N ARG A 16 0.42 -9.30 52.77
CA ARG A 16 1.22 -10.38 52.18
C ARG A 16 1.63 -10.01 50.78
N ALA A 17 2.90 -10.28 50.44
CA ALA A 17 3.45 -10.01 49.12
C ALA A 17 4.22 -11.23 48.59
N GLY A 18 4.12 -11.46 47.30
CA GLY A 18 4.91 -12.43 46.56
C GLY A 18 6.29 -11.84 46.12
N ALA A 19 6.75 -12.24 44.96
CA ALA A 19 8.00 -11.75 44.39
C ALA A 19 7.95 -10.25 44.02
N LEU A 20 9.10 -9.64 43.90
CA LEU A 20 9.22 -8.23 43.43
C LEU A 20 8.80 -8.06 41.98
N SER A 21 8.87 -9.11 41.17
CA SER A 21 8.49 -9.12 39.75
C SER A 21 6.99 -9.25 39.47
N THR A 22 6.13 -9.28 40.51
CA THR A 22 4.69 -9.43 40.33
C THR A 22 4.05 -8.18 39.67
N PRO A 23 3.02 -8.34 38.82
CA PRO A 23 2.44 -7.24 38.03
C PRO A 23 1.85 -6.08 38.81
N GLN A 24 1.38 -6.36 40.06
CA GLN A 24 0.79 -5.33 40.95
C GLN A 24 1.82 -4.35 41.54
N ARG A 25 3.10 -4.56 41.31
CA ARG A 25 4.15 -3.69 41.85
C ARG A 25 4.67 -2.72 40.82
N ILE A 26 5.03 -1.52 41.27
CA ILE A 26 5.74 -0.54 40.43
C ILE A 26 7.06 -1.15 39.98
N GLY A 27 7.27 -1.20 38.65
CA GLY A 27 8.42 -1.85 38.02
C GLY A 27 8.31 -3.38 37.97
N GLY A 28 7.13 -3.97 38.30
CA GLY A 28 6.84 -5.39 38.12
C GLY A 28 6.64 -5.78 36.65
N GLY A 29 6.41 -7.06 36.41
CA GLY A 29 6.14 -7.58 35.06
C GLY A 29 4.75 -7.17 34.55
N ILE A 30 4.55 -7.32 33.25
CA ILE A 30 3.28 -7.06 32.58
C ILE A 30 2.50 -8.37 32.54
N ALA A 31 1.25 -8.40 33.08
CA ALA A 31 0.42 -9.62 33.12
C ALA A 31 0.03 -10.10 31.71
N PHE A 32 -0.40 -9.18 30.84
CA PHE A 32 -0.74 -9.44 29.44
C PHE A 32 0.08 -8.52 28.53
N GLY A 33 1.35 -8.87 28.36
CA GLY A 33 2.24 -8.12 27.46
C GLY A 33 1.81 -8.21 25.99
N PRO A 34 2.31 -7.31 25.15
CA PRO A 34 2.05 -7.35 23.71
C PRO A 34 2.60 -8.66 23.11
N LYS A 35 1.79 -9.34 22.34
CA LYS A 35 2.18 -10.56 21.61
C LYS A 35 2.10 -10.30 20.12
N PRO A 36 3.01 -10.85 19.31
CA PRO A 36 2.89 -10.81 17.85
C PRO A 36 1.54 -11.37 17.43
N ARG A 37 0.83 -10.63 16.59
CA ARG A 37 -0.46 -11.07 16.05
C ARG A 37 -0.58 -10.67 14.59
N HIS A 38 -1.38 -11.41 13.85
CA HIS A 38 -1.66 -11.12 12.46
C HIS A 38 -2.87 -10.19 12.34
N TYR A 39 -2.75 -9.17 11.49
CA TYR A 39 -3.83 -8.23 11.16
C TYR A 39 -4.40 -8.47 9.76
N THR A 40 -4.22 -9.68 9.23
CA THR A 40 -4.69 -10.03 7.90
C THR A 40 -6.21 -10.03 7.85
N VAL A 41 -6.77 -9.12 7.04
CA VAL A 41 -8.21 -9.03 6.81
C VAL A 41 -8.53 -9.52 5.39
N LYS A 42 -9.46 -10.46 5.29
CA LYS A 42 -9.90 -11.01 4.00
C LYS A 42 -10.97 -10.10 3.39
N VAL A 43 -10.67 -9.51 2.22
CA VAL A 43 -11.61 -8.66 1.48
C VAL A 43 -12.23 -9.44 0.31
N ASN A 44 -13.54 -9.30 0.11
CA ASN A 44 -14.26 -9.96 -0.97
C ASN A 44 -13.75 -9.48 -2.34
N ARG A 45 -13.48 -10.40 -3.27
CA ARG A 45 -13.00 -10.11 -4.63
C ARG A 45 -13.93 -9.16 -5.40
N LYS A 46 -15.27 -9.34 -5.26
CA LYS A 46 -16.27 -8.48 -5.91
C LYS A 46 -16.19 -7.03 -5.39
N ALA A 47 -16.01 -6.85 -4.07
CA ALA A 47 -15.87 -5.53 -3.46
C ALA A 47 -14.61 -4.81 -3.96
N ARG A 48 -13.45 -5.53 -3.99
CA ARG A 48 -12.18 -4.98 -4.48
C ARG A 48 -12.26 -4.57 -5.96
N ARG A 49 -12.88 -5.38 -6.83
CA ARG A 49 -13.10 -5.02 -8.23
C ARG A 49 -14.01 -3.81 -8.41
N ARG A 50 -15.07 -3.72 -7.61
CA ARG A 50 -15.98 -2.56 -7.63
C ARG A 50 -15.25 -1.28 -7.21
N ALA A 51 -14.44 -1.35 -6.16
CA ALA A 51 -13.63 -0.23 -5.69
C ALA A 51 -12.64 0.23 -6.77
N LEU A 52 -11.91 -0.70 -7.41
CA LEU A 52 -10.98 -0.38 -8.50
C LEU A 52 -11.69 0.36 -9.65
N ARG A 53 -12.84 -0.16 -10.10
CA ARG A 53 -13.62 0.50 -11.16
C ARG A 53 -14.07 1.92 -10.77
N ALA A 54 -14.54 2.08 -9.55
CA ALA A 54 -15.01 3.38 -9.07
C ALA A 54 -13.87 4.41 -9.07
N VAL A 55 -12.68 4.03 -8.61
CA VAL A 55 -11.54 4.94 -8.55
C VAL A 55 -11.02 5.30 -9.94
N LEU A 56 -10.87 4.33 -10.84
CA LEU A 56 -10.47 4.61 -12.22
C LEU A 56 -11.49 5.51 -12.94
N SER A 57 -12.79 5.27 -12.74
CA SER A 57 -13.84 6.12 -13.29
C SER A 57 -13.78 7.54 -12.74
N GLU A 58 -13.43 7.71 -11.46
CA GLU A 58 -13.29 9.03 -10.85
C GLU A 58 -12.07 9.79 -11.40
N HIS A 59 -10.93 9.13 -11.58
CA HIS A 59 -9.77 9.75 -12.23
C HIS A 59 -10.09 10.18 -13.68
N LEU A 60 -10.80 9.34 -14.42
CA LEU A 60 -11.25 9.68 -15.78
C LEU A 60 -12.19 10.88 -15.77
N ARG A 61 -13.17 10.91 -14.87
CA ARG A 61 -14.16 12.01 -14.74
C ARG A 61 -13.49 13.35 -14.39
N ARG A 62 -12.44 13.30 -13.56
CA ARG A 62 -11.65 14.49 -13.16
C ARG A 62 -10.67 14.94 -14.22
N GLY A 63 -10.42 14.16 -15.26
CA GLY A 63 -9.35 14.43 -16.23
C GLY A 63 -7.94 14.28 -15.62
N SER A 64 -7.82 13.56 -14.51
CA SER A 64 -6.56 13.32 -13.80
C SER A 64 -5.88 12.00 -14.19
N LEU A 65 -6.27 11.40 -15.31
CA LEU A 65 -5.70 10.20 -15.88
C LEU A 65 -5.01 10.52 -17.20
N ALA A 66 -3.76 10.11 -17.36
CA ALA A 66 -3.01 10.20 -18.60
C ALA A 66 -2.41 8.84 -18.97
N VAL A 67 -2.09 8.68 -20.24
CA VAL A 67 -1.37 7.50 -20.74
C VAL A 67 0.00 7.96 -21.22
N VAL A 68 1.04 7.24 -20.83
CA VAL A 68 2.42 7.43 -21.29
C VAL A 68 2.84 6.26 -22.16
N ASP A 69 3.46 6.54 -23.29
CA ASP A 69 4.06 5.50 -24.12
C ASP A 69 5.49 5.23 -23.64
N PRO A 70 5.80 4.01 -23.15
CA PRO A 70 7.16 3.65 -22.76
C PRO A 70 8.17 3.72 -23.90
N ALA A 71 7.74 3.55 -25.16
CA ALA A 71 8.59 3.65 -26.33
C ALA A 71 9.23 5.05 -26.51
N ASP A 72 8.62 6.06 -25.96
CA ASP A 72 9.18 7.42 -25.92
C ASP A 72 10.47 7.54 -25.09
N PHE A 73 10.81 6.54 -24.29
CA PHE A 73 11.95 6.50 -23.38
C PHE A 73 12.98 5.46 -23.80
N GLU A 74 13.65 5.63 -24.94
CA GLU A 74 14.73 4.75 -25.39
C GLU A 74 15.90 4.70 -24.39
N SER A 75 16.15 5.83 -23.71
CA SER A 75 17.13 5.95 -22.64
C SER A 75 16.53 6.65 -21.41
N PRO A 76 17.05 6.42 -20.18
CA PRO A 76 16.55 7.10 -18.99
C PRO A 76 16.67 8.63 -19.11
N ALA A 77 15.55 9.35 -19.10
CA ALA A 77 15.46 10.80 -19.34
C ALA A 77 14.51 11.47 -18.33
N ALA A 78 15.00 11.77 -17.14
CA ALA A 78 14.20 12.40 -16.08
C ALA A 78 13.68 13.80 -16.48
N LYS A 79 14.44 14.56 -17.29
CA LYS A 79 14.02 15.86 -17.80
C LYS A 79 12.77 15.74 -18.68
N ARG A 80 12.75 14.79 -19.62
CA ARG A 80 11.60 14.52 -20.49
C ARG A 80 10.37 14.09 -19.69
N ALA A 81 10.57 13.24 -18.67
CA ALA A 81 9.50 12.82 -17.78
C ALA A 81 8.92 14.01 -16.99
N ALA A 82 9.77 14.91 -16.51
CA ALA A 82 9.34 16.12 -15.79
C ALA A 82 8.56 17.08 -16.72
N GLU A 83 9.03 17.28 -17.94
CA GLU A 83 8.34 18.11 -18.95
C GLU A 83 6.96 17.53 -19.30
N GLY A 84 6.85 16.21 -19.48
CA GLY A 84 5.58 15.53 -19.71
C GLY A 84 4.59 15.69 -18.56
N LEU A 85 5.07 15.57 -17.32
CA LEU A 85 4.22 15.79 -16.13
C LEU A 85 3.82 17.26 -15.95
N ALA A 86 4.68 18.21 -16.31
CA ALA A 86 4.35 19.63 -16.28
C ALA A 86 3.27 19.99 -17.31
N ALA A 87 3.33 19.38 -18.50
CA ALA A 87 2.28 19.54 -19.52
C ALA A 87 0.93 18.94 -19.11
N PHE A 88 0.93 17.93 -18.22
CA PHE A 88 -0.30 17.28 -17.72
C PHE A 88 -1.07 18.12 -16.68
N GLY A 89 -0.49 19.21 -16.17
CA GLY A 89 -1.18 20.13 -15.26
C GLY A 89 -0.42 20.43 -13.97
N GLU A 90 -1.12 21.00 -12.99
CA GLU A 90 -0.55 21.46 -11.72
C GLU A 90 0.22 20.35 -11.00
N PRO A 91 1.37 20.68 -10.38
CA PRO A 91 2.17 19.71 -9.64
C PRO A 91 1.38 19.13 -8.48
N GLY A 92 1.43 17.82 -8.34
CA GLY A 92 0.71 17.09 -7.29
C GLY A 92 1.23 15.67 -7.16
N ARG A 93 0.77 14.96 -6.13
CA ARG A 93 1.15 13.55 -5.92
C ARG A 93 0.72 12.73 -7.15
N THR A 94 1.70 12.24 -7.89
CA THR A 94 1.50 11.52 -9.14
C THR A 94 1.86 10.05 -8.95
N LEU A 95 0.95 9.16 -9.31
CA LEU A 95 1.21 7.74 -9.39
C LEU A 95 1.42 7.35 -10.85
N VAL A 96 2.58 6.76 -11.14
CA VAL A 96 2.90 6.19 -12.45
C VAL A 96 2.84 4.67 -12.33
N VAL A 97 2.04 4.02 -13.16
CA VAL A 97 1.89 2.57 -13.18
C VAL A 97 2.37 2.05 -14.52
N LEU A 98 3.37 1.21 -14.48
CA LEU A 98 4.08 0.68 -15.65
C LEU A 98 3.91 -0.83 -15.77
N GLY A 99 4.16 -1.35 -16.97
CA GLY A 99 4.35 -2.77 -17.20
C GLY A 99 5.58 -3.29 -16.45
N ARG A 100 5.65 -4.61 -16.26
CA ARG A 100 6.77 -5.23 -15.55
C ARG A 100 7.98 -5.48 -16.44
N GLU A 101 7.74 -5.75 -17.72
CA GLU A 101 8.76 -6.09 -18.70
C GLU A 101 8.86 -5.02 -19.78
N GLY A 102 10.07 -4.69 -20.18
CA GLY A 102 10.34 -3.76 -21.28
C GLY A 102 10.19 -2.26 -20.96
N GLU A 103 9.74 -1.89 -19.75
CA GLU A 103 9.49 -0.48 -19.38
C GLU A 103 10.48 0.06 -18.33
N GLU A 104 11.64 -0.60 -18.16
CA GLU A 104 12.64 -0.21 -17.16
C GLU A 104 13.25 1.18 -17.38
N THR A 105 13.41 1.61 -18.61
CA THR A 105 13.94 2.94 -18.96
C THR A 105 12.96 4.03 -18.57
N CYS A 106 11.67 3.79 -18.80
CA CYS A 106 10.58 4.64 -18.37
C CYS A 106 10.53 4.73 -16.85
N LEU A 107 10.59 3.60 -16.14
CA LEU A 107 10.66 3.55 -14.67
C LEU A 107 11.81 4.38 -14.12
N LYS A 108 13.02 4.22 -14.68
CA LYS A 108 14.22 4.99 -14.27
C LYS A 108 14.05 6.48 -14.49
N SER A 109 13.29 6.89 -15.51
CA SER A 109 13.01 8.29 -15.84
C SER A 109 12.09 8.96 -14.82
N PHE A 110 11.07 8.26 -14.33
CA PHE A 110 10.09 8.82 -13.40
C PHE A 110 10.47 8.69 -11.92
N ARG A 111 11.14 7.62 -11.51
CA ARG A 111 11.39 7.33 -10.08
C ARG A 111 12.20 8.39 -9.33
N ASN A 112 13.00 9.22 -10.02
CA ASN A 112 13.83 10.26 -9.42
C ASN A 112 13.08 11.59 -9.24
N LEU A 113 11.85 11.71 -9.68
CA LEU A 113 11.09 12.95 -9.60
C LEU A 113 10.40 13.07 -8.23
N SER A 114 10.49 14.25 -7.62
CA SER A 114 9.81 14.51 -6.35
C SER A 114 8.29 14.48 -6.52
N GLY A 115 7.57 13.88 -5.56
CA GLY A 115 6.12 13.75 -5.62
C GLY A 115 5.59 12.72 -6.63
N VAL A 116 6.48 11.93 -7.24
CA VAL A 116 6.14 10.85 -8.16
C VAL A 116 6.43 9.50 -7.51
N GLU A 117 5.43 8.65 -7.45
CA GLU A 117 5.54 7.24 -7.06
C GLU A 117 5.39 6.37 -8.30
N VAL A 118 6.26 5.36 -8.45
CA VAL A 118 6.22 4.45 -9.59
C VAL A 118 6.00 3.03 -9.10
N HIS A 119 4.96 2.38 -9.61
CA HIS A 119 4.63 1.00 -9.29
C HIS A 119 4.48 0.14 -10.54
N ALA A 120 4.78 -1.15 -10.41
CA ALA A 120 4.41 -2.11 -11.43
C ALA A 120 2.90 -2.37 -11.38
N HIS A 121 2.29 -2.68 -12.51
CA HIS A 121 0.84 -2.87 -12.63
C HIS A 121 0.29 -3.97 -11.71
N ASP A 122 1.09 -4.98 -11.35
CA ASP A 122 0.73 -6.07 -10.45
C ASP A 122 0.88 -5.73 -8.96
N ALA A 123 1.66 -4.71 -8.64
CA ALA A 123 1.91 -4.27 -7.27
C ALA A 123 0.96 -3.15 -6.80
N VAL A 124 0.31 -2.45 -7.73
CA VAL A 124 -0.54 -1.31 -7.40
C VAL A 124 -1.86 -1.75 -6.75
N GLY A 125 -2.23 -1.09 -5.66
CA GLY A 125 -3.48 -1.28 -4.94
C GLY A 125 -4.49 -0.15 -5.17
N VAL A 126 -5.74 -0.40 -4.77
CA VAL A 126 -6.80 0.63 -4.83
C VAL A 126 -6.45 1.84 -3.95
N ALA A 127 -5.77 1.61 -2.81
CA ALA A 127 -5.36 2.66 -1.89
C ALA A 127 -4.35 3.63 -2.53
N ASP A 128 -3.40 3.10 -3.31
CA ASP A 128 -2.37 3.88 -3.98
C ASP A 128 -3.00 4.80 -5.04
N ILE A 129 -3.96 4.25 -5.81
CA ILE A 129 -4.67 5.01 -6.83
C ILE A 129 -5.53 6.13 -6.19
N ILE A 130 -6.24 5.85 -5.09
CA ILE A 130 -7.02 6.87 -4.36
C ILE A 130 -6.12 7.96 -3.77
N GLY A 131 -4.94 7.58 -3.28
CA GLY A 131 -3.98 8.51 -2.68
C GLY A 131 -3.31 9.44 -3.68
N ALA A 132 -3.35 9.12 -4.97
CA ALA A 132 -2.78 9.93 -6.03
C ALA A 132 -3.75 11.03 -6.49
N GLN A 133 -3.21 12.21 -6.75
CA GLN A 133 -3.96 13.30 -7.39
C GLN A 133 -3.97 13.13 -8.91
N ARG A 134 -2.88 12.58 -9.47
CA ARG A 134 -2.71 12.31 -10.90
C ARG A 134 -2.30 10.86 -11.10
N LEU A 135 -2.88 10.23 -12.10
CA LEU A 135 -2.62 8.83 -12.45
C LEU A 135 -2.08 8.77 -13.88
N VAL A 136 -0.89 8.22 -14.04
CA VAL A 136 -0.26 8.00 -15.34
C VAL A 136 -0.08 6.49 -15.54
N LEU A 137 -0.60 5.97 -16.64
CA LEU A 137 -0.60 4.54 -16.92
C LEU A 137 0.16 4.27 -18.23
N SER A 138 0.90 3.17 -18.30
CA SER A 138 1.34 2.63 -19.59
C SER A 138 0.20 1.83 -20.25
N PRO A 139 0.23 1.59 -21.57
CA PRO A 139 -0.76 0.76 -22.26
C PRO A 139 -0.90 -0.64 -21.62
N ALA A 140 0.22 -1.28 -21.28
CA ALA A 140 0.24 -2.57 -20.60
C ALA A 140 -0.44 -2.52 -19.21
N ALA A 141 -0.25 -1.43 -18.47
CA ALA A 141 -0.92 -1.22 -17.19
C ALA A 141 -2.43 -1.01 -17.35
N VAL A 142 -2.87 -0.29 -18.38
CA VAL A 142 -4.29 -0.11 -18.70
C VAL A 142 -4.96 -1.44 -18.98
N ASP A 143 -4.36 -2.28 -19.82
CA ASP A 143 -4.90 -3.60 -20.17
C ASP A 143 -5.00 -4.50 -18.94
N TYR A 144 -3.96 -4.54 -18.13
CA TYR A 144 -3.93 -5.33 -16.90
C TYR A 144 -5.00 -4.87 -15.90
N LEU A 145 -5.07 -3.58 -15.58
CA LEU A 145 -6.05 -3.04 -14.64
C LEU A 145 -7.49 -3.25 -15.15
N THR A 146 -7.70 -3.12 -16.45
CA THR A 146 -9.00 -3.37 -17.09
C THR A 146 -9.39 -4.85 -16.97
N SER A 147 -8.44 -5.78 -17.19
CA SER A 147 -8.69 -7.21 -17.05
C SER A 147 -9.12 -7.61 -15.63
N ILE A 148 -8.44 -7.04 -14.62
CA ILE A 148 -8.79 -7.27 -13.21
C ILE A 148 -10.15 -6.63 -12.85
N ALA A 149 -10.43 -5.45 -13.38
CA ALA A 149 -11.66 -4.72 -13.10
C ALA A 149 -12.89 -5.37 -13.75
N ARG A 150 -12.73 -6.07 -14.87
CA ARG A 150 -13.84 -6.77 -15.54
C ARG A 150 -14.43 -7.86 -14.65
N LYS A 151 -15.73 -8.04 -14.75
CA LYS A 151 -16.40 -9.21 -14.18
C LYS A 151 -15.97 -10.43 -15.04
N PRO A 152 -15.54 -11.55 -14.45
CA PRO A 152 -15.32 -12.74 -15.24
C PRO A 152 -16.62 -13.08 -15.95
N GLU A 153 -16.57 -13.23 -17.25
CA GLU A 153 -17.66 -13.86 -17.99
C GLU A 153 -17.87 -15.23 -17.37
N ARG A 154 -19.13 -15.52 -16.95
CA ARG A 154 -19.51 -16.89 -16.66
C ARG A 154 -19.37 -17.61 -18.00
N GLU A 155 -18.40 -18.50 -18.12
CA GLU A 155 -18.47 -19.52 -19.15
C GLU A 155 -19.88 -20.08 -19.08
N ALA A 156 -20.65 -19.86 -20.14
CA ALA A 156 -21.94 -20.49 -20.31
C ALA A 156 -21.65 -21.99 -20.21
N ALA A 157 -22.08 -22.60 -19.11
CA ALA A 157 -22.01 -24.05 -18.98
C ALA A 157 -22.74 -24.59 -20.20
N THR A 158 -22.00 -25.07 -21.16
CA THR A 158 -22.52 -25.89 -22.28
C THR A 158 -23.11 -27.12 -21.63
N ALA A 159 -24.44 -27.13 -21.59
CA ALA A 159 -25.23 -28.29 -21.21
C ALA A 159 -25.08 -29.35 -22.29
#